data_66d8fdfb27575ca6a132cd2357169ba4
#
_entry.id   66d8fdfb27575ca6a132cd2357169ba4
#
_cell.length_a   1.000
_cell.length_b   1.000
_cell.length_c   1.000
_cell.angle_alpha   90.00
_cell.angle_beta   90.00
_cell.angle_gamma   90.00
#
_symmetry.space_group_name_H-M   'P 1'
#
loop_
_entity.id
_entity.type
_entity.pdbx_description
1 polymer ?
#
loop_
_entity_poly.entity_id
_entity_poly.type
_entity_poly.pdbx_seq_one_letter_code
_entity_poly.pdbx_strand_id
1 'polypeptide(L)'
;MSRRHRAEKREILPDPKFGDLVLSKFTNSLMYHGKKSAAEQIVYGAMDLIEKKTSNDPLKVFHEALDNVKPSIEVRSRRVGGATYQVPVEVRTDRRQALAIRWLIDHARKRSENTMTERLSGELLDAANNRGAAVKKREDTHRMAEANKAFSHYRW
;
A
#
# COMPACT_ATOMS: atom_id res chain seq x y z
N MET A 1 -9.91 -15.91 -20.39
CA MET A 1 -10.56 -15.26 -19.21
C MET A 1 -12.06 -15.48 -19.29
N SER A 2 -12.68 -15.90 -18.20
CA SER A 2 -14.13 -16.06 -18.14
C SER A 2 -14.82 -14.70 -18.01
N ARG A 3 -15.74 -14.38 -18.92
CA ARG A 3 -16.55 -13.16 -18.85
C ARG A 3 -17.80 -13.35 -17.95
N ARG A 4 -18.18 -14.62 -17.66
CA ARG A 4 -19.41 -14.98 -16.96
C ARG A 4 -19.19 -15.32 -15.49
N HIS A 5 -17.97 -15.62 -15.09
CA HIS A 5 -17.64 -16.04 -13.71
C HIS A 5 -16.55 -15.15 -13.14
N ARG A 6 -16.80 -14.61 -11.95
CA ARG A 6 -15.78 -13.93 -11.15
C ARG A 6 -15.05 -14.96 -10.31
N ALA A 7 -13.72 -14.99 -10.39
CA ALA A 7 -12.92 -15.90 -9.57
C ALA A 7 -13.22 -15.72 -8.08
N GLU A 8 -13.33 -16.82 -7.37
CA GLU A 8 -13.50 -16.84 -5.91
C GLU A 8 -12.27 -16.23 -5.24
N LYS A 9 -12.48 -15.47 -4.18
CA LYS A 9 -11.39 -14.93 -3.38
C LYS A 9 -10.79 -16.05 -2.55
N ARG A 10 -9.50 -16.30 -2.71
CA ARG A 10 -8.77 -17.27 -1.87
C ARG A 10 -8.72 -16.77 -0.45
N GLU A 11 -8.95 -17.66 0.51
CA GLU A 11 -8.72 -17.37 1.92
C GLU A 11 -7.22 -17.24 2.19
N ILE A 12 -6.88 -16.22 2.96
CA ILE A 12 -5.50 -15.95 3.39
C ILE A 12 -5.46 -16.22 4.89
N LEU A 13 -4.56 -17.10 5.31
CA LEU A 13 -4.33 -17.36 6.72
C LEU A 13 -3.63 -16.16 7.37
N PRO A 14 -3.93 -15.83 8.63
CA PRO A 14 -3.24 -14.79 9.37
C PRO A 14 -1.76 -15.15 9.53
N ASP A 15 -0.94 -14.13 9.80
CA ASP A 15 0.49 -14.30 10.01
C ASP A 15 0.77 -15.16 11.26
N PRO A 16 1.65 -16.16 11.20
CA PRO A 16 1.87 -17.08 12.33
C PRO A 16 2.53 -16.41 13.54
N LYS A 17 3.33 -15.35 13.35
CA LYS A 17 4.03 -14.65 14.44
C LYS A 17 3.14 -13.60 15.12
N PHE A 18 2.40 -12.82 14.34
CA PHE A 18 1.61 -11.68 14.82
C PHE A 18 0.10 -11.90 14.78
N GLY A 19 -0.38 -12.97 14.14
CA GLY A 19 -1.81 -13.26 14.00
C GLY A 19 -2.58 -12.26 13.13
N ASP A 20 -1.88 -11.42 12.38
CA ASP A 20 -2.48 -10.34 11.59
C ASP A 20 -2.69 -10.73 10.11
N LEU A 21 -3.92 -10.55 9.62
CA LEU A 21 -4.30 -10.86 8.24
C LEU A 21 -3.74 -9.85 7.24
N VAL A 22 -3.63 -8.57 7.64
CA VAL A 22 -3.14 -7.51 6.77
C VAL A 22 -1.64 -7.67 6.55
N LEU A 23 -0.90 -8.05 7.61
CA LEU A 23 0.53 -8.34 7.53
C LEU A 23 0.79 -9.54 6.62
N SER A 24 -0.05 -10.59 6.68
CA SER A 24 0.02 -11.73 5.76
C SER A 24 -0.19 -11.30 4.30
N LYS A 25 -1.17 -10.44 4.02
CA LYS A 25 -1.37 -9.86 2.68
C LYS A 25 -0.18 -9.02 2.22
N PHE A 26 0.41 -8.26 3.13
CA PHE A 26 1.61 -7.45 2.87
C PHE A 26 2.79 -8.34 2.49
N THR A 27 3.06 -9.39 3.25
CA THR A 27 4.12 -10.38 2.98
C THR A 27 3.92 -11.06 1.63
N ASN A 28 2.69 -11.46 1.30
CA ASN A 28 2.38 -12.05 0.00
C ASN A 28 2.60 -11.04 -1.16
N SER A 29 2.38 -9.76 -0.94
CA SER A 29 2.62 -8.71 -1.94
C SER A 29 4.11 -8.36 -2.08
N LEU A 30 4.88 -8.49 -1.01
CA LEU A 30 6.33 -8.31 -1.00
C LEU A 30 7.06 -9.44 -1.72
N MET A 31 6.50 -10.64 -1.70
CA MET A 31 7.09 -11.85 -2.26
C MET A 31 7.39 -11.75 -3.75
N TYR A 32 8.58 -12.21 -4.16
CA TYR A 32 8.96 -12.42 -5.56
C TYR A 32 9.14 -13.91 -5.86
N HIS A 33 8.73 -14.34 -7.05
CA HIS A 33 8.94 -15.69 -7.57
C HIS A 33 8.46 -16.82 -6.62
N GLY A 34 7.46 -16.55 -5.79
CA GLY A 34 6.95 -17.52 -4.82
C GLY A 34 7.85 -17.78 -3.60
N LYS A 35 8.93 -17.00 -3.41
CA LYS A 35 9.87 -17.16 -2.29
C LYS A 35 9.30 -16.56 -1.01
N LYS A 36 8.32 -17.24 -0.41
CA LYS A 36 7.61 -16.74 0.76
C LYS A 36 8.50 -16.63 2.00
N SER A 37 9.37 -17.61 2.25
CA SER A 37 10.29 -17.60 3.39
C SER A 37 11.21 -16.38 3.38
N ALA A 38 11.72 -15.98 2.21
CA ALA A 38 12.52 -14.76 2.09
C ALA A 38 11.71 -13.49 2.38
N ALA A 39 10.47 -13.42 1.93
CA ALA A 39 9.58 -12.30 2.23
C ALA A 39 9.25 -12.22 3.73
N GLU A 40 9.00 -13.34 4.39
CA GLU A 40 8.77 -13.43 5.83
C GLU A 40 9.99 -12.96 6.63
N GLN A 41 11.20 -13.41 6.26
CA GLN A 41 12.44 -12.96 6.89
C GLN A 41 12.64 -11.45 6.78
N ILE A 42 12.32 -10.85 5.62
CA ILE A 42 12.41 -9.40 5.43
C ILE A 42 11.40 -8.68 6.32
N VAL A 43 10.15 -9.13 6.35
CA VAL A 43 9.09 -8.50 7.15
C VAL A 43 9.39 -8.61 8.64
N TYR A 44 9.72 -9.79 9.14
CA TYR A 44 10.04 -9.98 10.56
C TYR A 44 11.30 -9.22 10.97
N GLY A 45 12.34 -9.24 10.15
CA GLY A 45 13.52 -8.44 10.40
C GLY A 45 13.24 -6.92 10.41
N ALA A 46 12.34 -6.45 9.54
CA ALA A 46 11.92 -5.05 9.56
C ALA A 46 11.13 -4.70 10.84
N MET A 47 10.25 -5.59 11.29
CA MET A 47 9.52 -5.42 12.55
C MET A 47 10.46 -5.38 13.76
N ASP A 48 11.44 -6.29 13.82
CA ASP A 48 12.45 -6.32 14.88
C ASP A 48 13.32 -5.04 14.88
N LEU A 49 13.63 -4.48 13.70
CA LEU A 49 14.34 -3.20 13.59
C LEU A 49 13.47 -2.01 14.04
N ILE A 50 12.17 -2.01 13.77
CA ILE A 50 11.24 -0.98 14.23
C ILE A 50 11.15 -1.00 15.75
N GLU A 51 10.98 -2.17 16.36
CA GLU A 51 10.94 -2.34 17.79
C GLU A 51 12.22 -1.82 18.46
N LYS A 52 13.40 -2.19 17.95
CA LYS A 52 14.69 -1.71 18.45
C LYS A 52 14.86 -0.19 18.36
N LYS A 53 14.34 0.44 17.31
CA LYS A 53 14.50 1.89 17.09
C LYS A 53 13.50 2.75 17.86
N THR A 54 12.29 2.27 18.04
CA THR A 54 11.18 3.08 18.61
C THR A 54 10.73 2.62 19.99
N SER A 55 11.09 1.39 20.40
CA SER A 55 10.58 0.73 21.62
C SER A 55 9.04 0.63 21.64
N ASN A 56 8.38 0.80 20.49
CA ASN A 56 6.93 0.67 20.32
C ASN A 56 6.59 -0.71 19.73
N ASP A 57 5.32 -1.10 19.88
CA ASP A 57 4.80 -2.29 19.21
C ASP A 57 4.92 -2.15 17.68
N PRO A 58 5.73 -3.01 17.02
CA PRO A 58 5.96 -2.91 15.58
C PRO A 58 4.70 -3.11 14.76
N LEU A 59 3.74 -3.91 15.23
CA LEU A 59 2.47 -4.12 14.55
C LEU A 59 1.63 -2.84 14.53
N LYS A 60 1.62 -2.11 15.63
CA LYS A 60 0.93 -0.82 15.74
C LYS A 60 1.53 0.20 14.77
N VAL A 61 2.86 0.31 14.72
CA VAL A 61 3.57 1.19 13.76
C VAL A 61 3.25 0.81 12.31
N PHE A 62 3.18 -0.48 12.00
CA PHE A 62 2.80 -0.97 10.69
C PHE A 62 1.38 -0.54 10.29
N HIS A 63 0.39 -0.67 11.18
CA HIS A 63 -0.97 -0.23 10.91
C HIS A 63 -1.07 1.28 10.76
N GLU A 64 -0.40 2.05 11.61
CA GLU A 64 -0.32 3.51 11.49
C GLU A 64 0.29 3.94 10.14
N ALA A 65 1.38 3.29 9.72
CA ALA A 65 2.01 3.54 8.42
C ALA A 65 1.03 3.24 7.25
N LEU A 66 0.31 2.12 7.31
CA LEU A 66 -0.69 1.78 6.30
C LEU A 66 -1.81 2.82 6.26
N ASP A 67 -2.36 3.21 7.40
CA ASP A 67 -3.46 4.16 7.49
C ASP A 67 -3.06 5.53 6.93
N ASN A 68 -1.84 5.97 7.21
CA ASN A 68 -1.29 7.20 6.69
C ASN A 68 -1.06 7.18 5.17
N VAL A 69 -0.92 6.01 4.54
CA VAL A 69 -0.70 5.89 3.09
C VAL A 69 -1.99 5.58 2.32
N LYS A 70 -3.05 5.12 2.98
CA LYS A 70 -4.33 4.80 2.32
C LYS A 70 -4.94 6.03 1.62
N PRO A 71 -5.15 6.02 0.29
CA PRO A 71 -5.81 7.11 -0.40
C PRO A 71 -7.33 7.05 -0.24
N SER A 72 -7.98 8.18 -0.07
CA SER A 72 -9.45 8.30 -0.07
C SER A 72 -10.02 8.47 -1.49
N ILE A 73 -9.26 9.14 -2.37
CA ILE A 73 -9.66 9.47 -3.74
C ILE A 73 -8.54 9.07 -4.70
N GLU A 74 -8.92 8.59 -5.87
CA GLU A 74 -8.01 8.35 -7.01
C GLU A 74 -8.59 9.01 -8.27
N VAL A 75 -7.75 9.18 -9.28
CA VAL A 75 -8.17 9.68 -10.60
C VAL A 75 -8.28 8.52 -11.57
N ARG A 76 -9.40 8.43 -12.28
CA ARG A 76 -9.62 7.44 -13.34
C ARG A 76 -9.89 8.12 -14.67
N SER A 77 -9.27 7.60 -15.71
CA SER A 77 -9.51 8.07 -17.08
C SER A 77 -10.87 7.61 -17.57
N ARG A 78 -11.67 8.54 -18.10
CA ARG A 78 -12.94 8.26 -18.77
C ARG A 78 -12.97 8.94 -20.13
N ARG A 79 -13.38 8.22 -21.15
CA ARG A 79 -13.54 8.76 -22.51
C ARG A 79 -14.98 9.21 -22.71
N VAL A 80 -15.17 10.48 -23.02
CA VAL A 80 -16.48 11.10 -23.29
C VAL A 80 -16.35 11.93 -24.56
N GLY A 81 -17.20 11.64 -25.56
CA GLY A 81 -17.24 12.39 -26.84
C GLY A 81 -15.89 12.46 -27.57
N GLY A 82 -15.04 11.41 -27.47
CA GLY A 82 -13.73 11.38 -28.10
C GLY A 82 -12.57 11.97 -27.27
N ALA A 83 -12.84 12.76 -26.24
CA ALA A 83 -11.85 13.29 -25.31
C ALA A 83 -11.70 12.38 -24.08
N THR A 84 -10.50 12.32 -23.53
CA THR A 84 -10.20 11.55 -22.31
C THR A 84 -10.09 12.50 -21.13
N TYR A 85 -10.96 12.31 -20.14
CA TYR A 85 -11.00 13.10 -18.92
C TYR A 85 -10.47 12.29 -17.73
N GLN A 86 -9.75 12.96 -16.84
CA GLN A 86 -9.31 12.40 -15.56
C GLN A 86 -10.38 12.68 -14.51
N VAL A 87 -11.15 11.67 -14.15
CA VAL A 87 -12.30 11.82 -13.24
C VAL A 87 -11.92 11.38 -11.83
N PRO A 88 -12.06 12.24 -10.79
CA PRO A 88 -11.84 11.84 -9.41
C PRO A 88 -12.95 10.90 -8.93
N VAL A 89 -12.57 9.79 -8.33
CA VAL A 89 -13.46 8.74 -7.83
C VAL A 89 -13.03 8.31 -6.44
N GLU A 90 -13.97 8.11 -5.54
CA GLU A 90 -13.69 7.54 -4.23
C GLU A 90 -13.15 6.12 -4.34
N VAL A 91 -12.16 5.81 -3.52
CA VAL A 91 -11.52 4.49 -3.50
C VAL A 91 -12.24 3.61 -2.48
N ARG A 92 -12.67 2.41 -2.91
CA ARG A 92 -13.26 1.40 -2.00
C ARG A 92 -12.23 0.92 -0.99
N THR A 93 -12.67 0.52 0.20
CA THR A 93 -11.82 0.11 1.33
C THR A 93 -10.78 -0.96 0.97
N ASP A 94 -11.21 -2.02 0.26
CA ASP A 94 -10.29 -3.09 -0.19
C ASP A 94 -9.17 -2.55 -1.10
N ARG A 95 -9.52 -1.59 -1.97
CA ARG A 95 -8.57 -0.98 -2.90
C ARG A 95 -7.65 0.01 -2.21
N ARG A 96 -8.15 0.77 -1.20
CA ARG A 96 -7.30 1.66 -0.39
C ARG A 96 -6.16 0.87 0.23
N GLN A 97 -6.48 -0.26 0.85
CA GLN A 97 -5.48 -1.14 1.45
C GLN A 97 -4.49 -1.70 0.42
N ALA A 98 -4.98 -2.18 -0.74
CA ALA A 98 -4.13 -2.72 -1.78
C ALA A 98 -3.17 -1.67 -2.37
N LEU A 99 -3.64 -0.41 -2.53
CA LEU A 99 -2.80 0.70 -3.00
C LEU A 99 -1.74 1.08 -1.96
N ALA A 100 -2.11 1.16 -0.68
CA ALA A 100 -1.17 1.47 0.39
C ALA A 100 -0.05 0.43 0.49
N ILE A 101 -0.39 -0.86 0.47
CA ILE A 101 0.58 -1.97 0.45
C ILE A 101 1.53 -1.83 -0.74
N ARG A 102 1.00 -1.62 -1.94
CA ARG A 102 1.81 -1.48 -3.16
C ARG A 102 2.75 -0.29 -3.08
N TRP A 103 2.26 0.88 -2.67
CA TRP A 103 3.07 2.09 -2.60
C TRP A 103 4.18 1.98 -1.55
N LEU A 104 3.89 1.42 -0.38
CA LEU A 104 4.92 1.16 0.64
C LEU A 104 6.02 0.24 0.11
N ILE A 105 5.66 -0.86 -0.53
CA ILE A 105 6.65 -1.80 -1.09
C ILE A 105 7.45 -1.16 -2.21
N ASP A 106 6.79 -0.48 -3.15
CA ASP A 106 7.46 0.13 -4.31
C ASP A 106 8.43 1.24 -3.89
N HIS A 107 8.07 2.03 -2.88
CA HIS A 107 8.94 3.10 -2.38
C HIS A 107 10.04 2.55 -1.45
N ALA A 108 9.76 1.54 -0.63
CA ALA A 108 10.80 0.85 0.13
C ALA A 108 11.89 0.30 -0.79
N ARG A 109 11.52 -0.33 -1.90
CA ARG A 109 12.50 -0.86 -2.88
C ARG A 109 13.41 0.19 -3.51
N LYS A 110 12.96 1.44 -3.59
CA LYS A 110 13.72 2.56 -4.18
C LYS A 110 14.64 3.27 -3.20
N ARG A 111 14.61 2.91 -1.94
CA ARG A 111 15.47 3.50 -0.91
C ARG A 111 16.95 3.09 -1.11
N SER A 112 17.84 3.88 -0.55
CA SER A 112 19.30 3.72 -0.71
C SER A 112 19.96 2.79 0.29
N GLU A 113 19.24 2.31 1.32
CA GLU A 113 19.79 1.39 2.31
C GLU A 113 20.22 0.05 1.65
N ASN A 114 21.17 -0.67 2.27
CA ASN A 114 21.77 -1.86 1.67
C ASN A 114 20.78 -3.03 1.58
N THR A 115 20.09 -3.34 2.66
CA THR A 115 19.20 -4.50 2.74
C THR A 115 17.75 -4.12 2.58
N MET A 116 16.91 -5.03 2.02
CA MET A 116 15.47 -4.78 1.92
C MET A 116 14.80 -4.66 3.29
N THR A 117 15.34 -5.33 4.31
CA THR A 117 14.89 -5.24 5.70
C THR A 117 15.04 -3.82 6.24
N GLU A 118 16.17 -3.18 6.02
CA GLU A 118 16.45 -1.80 6.41
C GLU A 118 15.57 -0.81 5.62
N ARG A 119 15.46 -1.00 4.30
CA ARG A 119 14.61 -0.19 3.43
C ARG A 119 13.15 -0.21 3.88
N LEU A 120 12.64 -1.40 4.16
CA LEU A 120 11.26 -1.57 4.60
C LEU A 120 11.02 -0.94 5.98
N SER A 121 11.91 -1.19 6.94
CA SER A 121 11.81 -0.58 8.27
C SER A 121 11.87 0.94 8.20
N GLY A 122 12.75 1.51 7.37
CA GLY A 122 12.86 2.94 7.14
C GLY A 122 11.58 3.55 6.55
N GLU A 123 11.02 2.94 5.50
CA GLU A 123 9.80 3.44 4.86
C GLU A 123 8.59 3.35 5.80
N LEU A 124 8.45 2.26 6.56
CA LEU A 124 7.37 2.11 7.54
C LEU A 124 7.44 3.15 8.66
N LEU A 125 8.64 3.41 9.19
CA LEU A 125 8.84 4.44 10.21
C LEU A 125 8.53 5.85 9.68
N ASP A 126 9.00 6.17 8.47
CA ASP A 126 8.71 7.45 7.84
C ASP A 126 7.22 7.61 7.57
N ALA A 127 6.55 6.57 7.07
CA ALA A 127 5.12 6.59 6.81
C ALA A 127 4.27 6.71 8.08
N ALA A 128 4.65 6.04 9.17
CA ALA A 128 3.99 6.17 10.47
C ALA A 128 4.06 7.62 11.00
N ASN A 129 5.15 8.33 10.71
CA ASN A 129 5.32 9.74 11.05
C ASN A 129 4.79 10.71 9.96
N ASN A 130 3.92 10.26 9.07
CA ASN A 130 3.40 11.04 7.93
C ASN A 130 4.50 11.66 7.04
N ARG A 131 5.60 10.94 6.84
CA ARG A 131 6.73 11.31 6.00
C ARG A 131 7.02 10.20 5.00
N GLY A 132 7.97 10.44 4.12
CA GLY A 132 8.44 9.44 3.17
C GLY A 132 7.74 9.49 1.82
N ALA A 133 8.27 8.68 0.89
CA ALA A 133 7.86 8.72 -0.50
C ALA A 133 6.47 8.10 -0.75
N ALA A 134 6.06 7.12 0.06
CA ALA A 134 4.73 6.53 -0.03
C ALA A 134 3.64 7.51 0.39
N VAL A 135 3.86 8.29 1.46
CA VAL A 135 2.93 9.36 1.89
C VAL A 135 2.86 10.45 0.84
N LYS A 136 4.00 10.88 0.30
CA LYS A 136 4.04 11.86 -0.80
C LYS A 136 3.23 11.37 -2.02
N LYS A 137 3.31 10.09 -2.36
CA LYS A 137 2.51 9.50 -3.45
C LYS A 137 1.00 9.61 -3.19
N ARG A 138 0.55 9.40 -1.95
CA ARG A 138 -0.85 9.63 -1.55
C ARG A 138 -1.23 11.09 -1.75
N GLU A 139 -0.41 12.04 -1.26
CA GLU A 139 -0.66 13.47 -1.38
C GLU A 139 -0.73 13.92 -2.84
N ASP A 140 0.19 13.46 -3.67
CA ASP A 140 0.17 13.77 -5.11
C ASP A 140 -1.09 13.22 -5.79
N THR A 141 -1.54 12.04 -5.40
CA THR A 141 -2.79 11.45 -5.90
C THR A 141 -4.00 12.28 -5.48
N HIS A 142 -4.06 12.73 -4.23
CA HIS A 142 -5.13 13.61 -3.75
C HIS A 142 -5.09 14.98 -4.43
N ARG A 143 -3.91 15.55 -4.62
CA ARG A 143 -3.72 16.83 -5.35
C ARG A 143 -4.19 16.74 -6.81
N MET A 144 -3.86 15.64 -7.50
CA MET A 144 -4.37 15.38 -8.84
C MET A 144 -5.88 15.24 -8.87
N ALA A 145 -6.49 14.57 -7.89
CA ALA A 145 -7.92 14.43 -7.79
C ALA A 145 -8.61 15.79 -7.54
N GLU A 146 -8.03 16.64 -6.72
CA GLU A 146 -8.53 17.98 -6.44
C GLU A 146 -8.42 18.89 -7.68
N ALA A 147 -7.30 18.88 -8.38
CA ALA A 147 -7.11 19.63 -9.63
C ALA A 147 -8.14 19.23 -10.72
N ASN A 148 -8.59 17.97 -10.72
CA ASN A 148 -9.59 17.46 -11.65
C ASN A 148 -11.02 17.47 -11.09
N LYS A 149 -11.27 18.13 -9.98
CA LYS A 149 -12.57 18.18 -9.31
C LYS A 149 -13.71 18.69 -10.21
N ALA A 150 -13.40 19.59 -11.13
CA ALA A 150 -14.35 20.10 -12.12
C ALA A 150 -14.98 18.99 -12.99
N PHE A 151 -14.30 17.86 -13.19
CA PHE A 151 -14.78 16.72 -13.97
C PHE A 151 -15.51 15.66 -13.13
N SER A 152 -15.78 15.93 -11.86
CA SER A 152 -16.43 14.98 -10.94
C SER A 152 -17.85 14.58 -11.40
N HIS A 153 -18.55 15.46 -12.15
CA HIS A 153 -19.88 15.18 -12.72
C HIS A 153 -19.83 14.13 -13.84
N TYR A 154 -18.67 13.77 -14.37
CA TYR A 154 -18.50 12.66 -15.32
C TYR A 154 -18.38 11.29 -14.63
N ARG A 155 -18.58 11.19 -13.32
CA ARG A 155 -18.64 9.88 -12.62
C ARG A 155 -19.77 9.03 -13.18
N TRP A 156 -19.55 7.71 -13.22
CA TRP A 156 -20.57 6.72 -13.52
C TRP A 156 -21.00 5.98 -12.28
#